data_46910203eef416e9f9bd94b6546eacae
#
_entry.id   46910203eef416e9f9bd94b6546eacae
#
_cell.length_a   1.000
_cell.length_b   1.000
_cell.length_c   1.000
_cell.angle_alpha   90.00
_cell.angle_beta   90.00
_cell.angle_gamma   90.00
#
_symmetry.space_group_name_H-M   'P 1'
#
loop_
_entity.id
_entity.type
_entity.pdbx_description
1 polymer ?
#
loop_
_entity_poly.entity_id
_entity_poly.type
_entity_poly.pdbx_seq_one_letter_code
_entity_poly.pdbx_strand_id
1 'polypeptide(L)'
;MSTPARLDGTLFVSATRALYLYVGRLVATERHAHHAAQVVVAPSGLDIEDAADGRIRARAAVIPPRLTHRHGACAHAALLFLDGDDVASRELSRDAEPLCETWMRDALDVSVPRDPTPAQARALIASILSAVDLRQPPAPRHPATRRMCASLDGSDRVDLASLSHAAGLSPRQMRHAFARDVGLPMRAYLRWKRLRRAVAAVEKGASLSAAAAAAGFADSAHLSRVFREQFGMTPTQGLSSVRWRTLD
;
A
#
# COMPACT_ATOMS: atom_id res chain seq x y z
N MET A 1 -11.14 30.76 -1.42
CA MET A 1 -10.14 29.66 -1.39
C MET A 1 -10.77 28.42 -2.00
N SER A 2 -10.21 27.87 -3.07
CA SER A 2 -10.76 26.65 -3.72
C SER A 2 -10.61 25.47 -2.77
N THR A 3 -11.67 24.69 -2.58
CA THR A 3 -11.61 23.45 -1.81
C THR A 3 -10.59 22.50 -2.44
N PRO A 4 -9.65 21.92 -1.68
CA PRO A 4 -8.66 21.01 -2.24
C PRO A 4 -9.36 19.82 -2.90
N ALA A 5 -8.86 19.42 -4.06
CA ALA A 5 -9.38 18.27 -4.79
C ALA A 5 -9.28 16.99 -3.92
N ARG A 6 -10.31 16.15 -3.98
CA ARG A 6 -10.43 14.90 -3.20
C ARG A 6 -10.58 13.72 -4.13
N LEU A 7 -10.19 12.54 -3.67
CA LEU A 7 -10.54 11.29 -4.34
C LEU A 7 -12.05 11.17 -4.42
N ASP A 8 -12.54 10.68 -5.55
CA ASP A 8 -13.97 10.42 -5.79
C ASP A 8 -14.11 9.06 -6.46
N GLY A 9 -14.52 8.08 -5.69
CA GLY A 9 -14.58 6.70 -6.14
C GLY A 9 -14.90 5.73 -5.02
N THR A 10 -14.64 4.45 -5.27
CA THR A 10 -14.89 3.36 -4.32
C THR A 10 -13.57 2.74 -3.87
N LEU A 11 -13.40 2.61 -2.56
CA LEU A 11 -12.28 1.93 -1.94
C LEU A 11 -12.76 0.58 -1.39
N PHE A 12 -12.24 -0.49 -1.95
CA PHE A 12 -12.49 -1.84 -1.53
C PHE A 12 -11.40 -2.31 -0.58
N VAL A 13 -11.80 -2.93 0.52
CA VAL A 13 -10.93 -3.45 1.56
C VAL A 13 -11.14 -4.96 1.66
N SER A 14 -10.06 -5.73 1.67
CA SER A 14 -10.13 -7.15 2.04
C SER A 14 -9.73 -7.32 3.50
N ALA A 15 -10.57 -7.99 4.28
CA ALA A 15 -10.28 -8.33 5.66
C ALA A 15 -9.29 -9.50 5.77
N THR A 16 -9.35 -10.44 4.81
CA THR A 16 -8.54 -11.67 4.79
C THR A 16 -7.19 -11.49 4.13
N ARG A 17 -7.09 -10.61 3.13
CA ARG A 17 -5.84 -10.24 2.45
C ARG A 17 -5.51 -8.78 2.74
N ALA A 18 -4.24 -8.54 3.00
CA ALA A 18 -3.75 -7.19 3.24
C ALA A 18 -3.65 -6.39 1.92
N LEU A 19 -4.79 -6.17 1.27
CA LEU A 19 -4.89 -5.43 0.01
C LEU A 19 -6.02 -4.39 0.03
N TYR A 20 -5.84 -3.34 -0.77
CA TYR A 20 -6.82 -2.29 -1.01
C TYR A 20 -6.93 -2.05 -2.51
N LEU A 21 -8.14 -1.97 -3.03
CA LEU A 21 -8.41 -1.56 -4.40
C LEU A 21 -9.22 -0.27 -4.39
N TYR A 22 -8.65 0.80 -4.91
CA TYR A 22 -9.38 2.02 -5.20
C TYR A 22 -9.77 2.06 -6.68
N VAL A 23 -11.01 2.43 -6.99
CA VAL A 23 -11.48 2.67 -8.36
C VAL A 23 -12.21 4.01 -8.40
N GLY A 24 -11.76 4.92 -9.24
CA GLY A 24 -12.38 6.23 -9.37
C GLY A 24 -11.44 7.31 -9.92
N ARG A 25 -11.79 8.56 -9.66
CA ARG A 25 -11.00 9.74 -10.04
C ARG A 25 -9.80 9.91 -9.11
N LEU A 26 -8.61 10.07 -9.68
CA LEU A 26 -7.39 10.40 -8.95
C LEU A 26 -7.16 11.90 -8.90
N VAL A 27 -6.65 12.37 -7.77
CA VAL A 27 -6.05 13.70 -7.61
C VAL A 27 -4.55 13.60 -7.79
N ALA A 28 -3.89 14.70 -8.15
CA ALA A 28 -2.44 14.75 -8.16
C ALA A 28 -1.89 14.57 -6.74
N THR A 29 -0.79 13.81 -6.61
CA THR A 29 -0.13 13.58 -5.34
C THR A 29 1.15 14.40 -5.21
N GLU A 30 1.55 14.69 -3.98
CA GLU A 30 2.90 15.12 -3.66
C GLU A 30 3.87 13.92 -3.78
N ARG A 31 5.18 14.16 -3.81
CA ARG A 31 6.17 13.08 -3.77
C ARG A 31 6.04 12.29 -2.47
N HIS A 32 5.96 10.97 -2.60
CA HIS A 32 5.75 10.05 -1.50
C HIS A 32 6.35 8.68 -1.78
N ALA A 33 6.42 7.84 -0.75
CA ALA A 33 6.87 6.47 -0.88
C ALA A 33 6.10 5.58 0.11
N HIS A 34 5.27 4.68 -0.40
CA HIS A 34 4.51 3.74 0.43
C HIS A 34 5.23 2.41 0.63
N HIS A 35 4.80 1.66 1.64
CA HIS A 35 5.35 0.35 1.97
C HIS A 35 4.66 -0.80 1.24
N ALA A 36 3.53 -0.55 0.63
CA ALA A 36 2.84 -1.49 -0.24
C ALA A 36 3.45 -1.47 -1.65
N ALA A 37 3.37 -2.57 -2.39
CA ALA A 37 3.46 -2.49 -3.83
C ALA A 37 2.15 -1.90 -4.38
N GLN A 38 2.24 -1.08 -5.41
CA GLN A 38 1.08 -0.47 -6.05
C GLN A 38 1.04 -0.86 -7.52
N VAL A 39 -0.11 -1.32 -7.99
CA VAL A 39 -0.38 -1.47 -9.42
C VAL A 39 -1.42 -0.43 -9.81
N VAL A 40 -1.08 0.36 -10.81
CA VAL A 40 -1.96 1.38 -11.38
C VAL A 40 -2.49 0.88 -12.71
N VAL A 41 -3.80 1.04 -12.95
CA VAL A 41 -4.42 0.88 -14.28
C VAL A 41 -5.24 2.13 -14.57
N ALA A 42 -4.81 2.90 -15.55
CA ALA A 42 -5.43 4.16 -15.96
C ALA A 42 -5.65 4.14 -17.49
N PRO A 43 -6.84 3.75 -17.98
CA PRO A 43 -7.09 3.55 -19.41
C PRO A 43 -6.78 4.77 -20.30
N SER A 44 -6.92 5.98 -19.77
CA SER A 44 -6.57 7.24 -20.47
C SER A 44 -5.11 7.66 -20.30
N GLY A 45 -4.30 6.86 -19.61
CA GLY A 45 -2.93 7.18 -19.23
C GLY A 45 -2.84 8.05 -17.98
N LEU A 46 -1.77 7.84 -17.23
CA LEU A 46 -1.42 8.57 -16.02
C LEU A 46 0.04 9.01 -16.10
N ASP A 47 0.31 10.28 -15.82
CA ASP A 47 1.67 10.78 -15.69
C ASP A 47 2.22 10.40 -14.33
N ILE A 48 3.37 9.71 -14.30
CA ILE A 48 4.07 9.28 -13.09
C ILE A 48 5.49 9.82 -13.15
N GLU A 49 5.98 10.37 -12.05
CA GLU A 49 7.35 10.87 -11.90
C GLU A 49 8.04 10.20 -10.72
N ASP A 50 9.30 9.81 -10.90
CA ASP A 50 10.15 9.23 -9.85
C ASP A 50 10.99 10.29 -9.12
N ALA A 51 11.86 9.83 -8.20
CA ALA A 51 12.75 10.71 -7.43
C ALA A 51 13.85 11.39 -8.29
N ALA A 52 14.19 10.81 -9.43
CA ALA A 52 15.20 11.33 -10.36
C ALA A 52 14.60 12.23 -11.44
N ASP A 53 13.34 12.68 -11.27
CA ASP A 53 12.57 13.47 -12.23
C ASP A 53 12.30 12.74 -13.57
N GLY A 54 12.51 11.42 -13.61
CA GLY A 54 12.05 10.57 -14.67
C GLY A 54 10.53 10.64 -14.78
N ARG A 55 10.01 11.01 -15.95
CA ARG A 55 8.57 11.10 -16.22
C ARG A 55 8.15 10.08 -17.25
N ILE A 56 7.13 9.33 -16.91
CA ILE A 56 6.47 8.41 -17.84
C ILE A 56 4.98 8.72 -17.89
N ARG A 57 4.38 8.47 -19.06
CA ARG A 57 2.93 8.39 -19.20
C ARG A 57 2.56 6.96 -19.54
N ALA A 58 1.85 6.29 -18.65
CA ALA A 58 1.53 4.88 -18.80
C ALA A 58 0.04 4.62 -18.59
N ARG A 59 -0.51 3.64 -19.31
CA ARG A 59 -1.87 3.11 -19.08
C ARG A 59 -1.89 2.12 -17.93
N ALA A 60 -0.76 1.51 -17.65
CA ALA A 60 -0.57 0.68 -16.46
C ALA A 60 0.88 0.79 -15.97
N ALA A 61 1.06 0.73 -14.66
CA ALA A 61 2.38 0.75 -14.04
C ALA A 61 2.39 -0.07 -12.75
N VAL A 62 3.53 -0.68 -12.47
CA VAL A 62 3.82 -1.28 -11.17
C VAL A 62 4.79 -0.37 -10.45
N ILE A 63 4.45 0.04 -9.25
CA ILE A 63 5.26 0.89 -8.37
C ILE A 63 5.73 0.03 -7.20
N PRO A 64 7.01 -0.33 -7.14
CA PRO A 64 7.56 -1.14 -6.06
C PRO A 64 7.42 -0.45 -4.69
N PRO A 65 7.41 -1.21 -3.59
CA PRO A 65 7.50 -0.63 -2.26
C PRO A 65 8.72 0.27 -2.12
N ARG A 66 8.55 1.43 -1.46
CA ARG A 66 9.58 2.41 -1.15
C ARG A 66 10.15 3.19 -2.34
N LEU A 67 9.66 2.98 -3.55
CA LEU A 67 9.99 3.87 -4.66
C LEU A 67 9.36 5.25 -4.41
N THR A 68 10.18 6.28 -4.36
CA THR A 68 9.68 7.66 -4.26
C THR A 68 9.11 8.08 -5.61
N HIS A 69 7.84 8.46 -5.60
CA HIS A 69 7.13 8.86 -6.82
C HIS A 69 6.04 9.89 -6.52
N ARG A 70 5.49 10.47 -7.58
CA ARG A 70 4.21 11.20 -7.57
C ARG A 70 3.45 10.89 -8.85
N HIS A 71 2.16 11.08 -8.85
CA HIS A 71 1.35 10.97 -10.06
C HIS A 71 0.45 12.19 -10.26
N GLY A 72 0.10 12.45 -11.52
CA GLY A 72 -0.85 13.47 -11.91
C GLY A 72 -2.30 13.09 -11.57
N ALA A 73 -3.23 14.00 -11.87
CA ALA A 73 -4.66 13.72 -11.78
C ALA A 73 -5.11 12.85 -12.96
N CYS A 74 -6.10 11.98 -12.72
CA CYS A 74 -6.72 11.14 -13.76
C CYS A 74 -8.22 11.05 -13.52
N ALA A 75 -9.00 11.13 -14.60
CA ALA A 75 -10.46 11.10 -14.51
C ALA A 75 -11.00 9.75 -14.03
N HIS A 76 -10.30 8.65 -14.35
CA HIS A 76 -10.70 7.30 -13.96
C HIS A 76 -9.52 6.33 -13.99
N ALA A 77 -9.27 5.66 -12.86
CA ALA A 77 -8.22 4.66 -12.71
C ALA A 77 -8.56 3.64 -11.64
N ALA A 78 -7.84 2.52 -11.64
CA ALA A 78 -7.76 1.59 -10.53
C ALA A 78 -6.36 1.63 -9.90
N LEU A 79 -6.30 1.69 -8.57
CA LEU A 79 -5.07 1.55 -7.78
C LEU A 79 -5.20 0.32 -6.90
N LEU A 80 -4.40 -0.70 -7.15
CA LEU A 80 -4.30 -1.88 -6.30
C LEU A 80 -3.06 -1.76 -5.41
N PHE A 81 -3.27 -1.69 -4.10
CA PHE A 81 -2.20 -1.73 -3.10
C PHE A 81 -2.10 -3.12 -2.50
N LEU A 82 -0.91 -3.70 -2.57
CA LEU A 82 -0.56 -4.99 -2.01
C LEU A 82 0.39 -4.77 -0.84
N ASP A 83 -0.04 -5.10 0.37
CA ASP A 83 0.81 -4.93 1.56
C ASP A 83 2.07 -5.79 1.47
N GLY A 84 3.15 -5.35 2.12
CA GLY A 84 4.40 -6.09 2.22
C GLY A 84 4.27 -7.52 2.81
N ASP A 85 3.15 -7.81 3.47
CA ASP A 85 2.79 -9.16 3.91
C ASP A 85 2.21 -10.03 2.79
N ASP A 86 1.69 -9.43 1.71
CA ASP A 86 1.19 -10.16 0.54
C ASP A 86 2.35 -10.77 -0.25
N VAL A 87 2.14 -11.99 -0.76
CA VAL A 87 3.12 -12.72 -1.55
C VAL A 87 3.50 -11.94 -2.81
N ALA A 88 2.51 -11.39 -3.51
CA ALA A 88 2.72 -10.61 -4.72
C ALA A 88 3.54 -9.34 -4.46
N SER A 89 3.29 -8.64 -3.35
CA SER A 89 4.08 -7.45 -2.98
C SER A 89 5.56 -7.77 -2.77
N ARG A 90 5.87 -8.91 -2.15
CA ARG A 90 7.26 -9.32 -1.90
C ARG A 90 8.00 -9.66 -3.19
N GLU A 91 7.31 -10.21 -4.18
CA GLU A 91 7.89 -10.50 -5.47
C GLU A 91 8.18 -9.22 -6.25
N LEU A 92 7.22 -8.31 -6.28
CA LEU A 92 7.36 -6.98 -6.90
C LEU A 92 8.44 -6.10 -6.24
N SER A 93 8.91 -6.48 -5.06
CA SER A 93 9.96 -5.75 -4.32
C SER A 93 11.39 -6.19 -4.66
N ARG A 94 11.57 -7.33 -5.34
CA ARG A 94 12.91 -7.90 -5.57
C ARG A 94 13.75 -7.10 -6.55
N ASP A 95 13.11 -6.56 -7.57
CA ASP A 95 13.78 -5.88 -8.68
C ASP A 95 13.45 -4.38 -8.68
N ALA A 96 13.42 -3.78 -7.48
CA ALA A 96 13.06 -2.37 -7.28
C ALA A 96 14.14 -1.42 -7.82
N GLU A 97 14.34 -1.42 -9.13
CA GLU A 97 15.04 -0.36 -9.83
C GLU A 97 14.10 0.84 -10.05
N PRO A 98 14.64 2.05 -10.28
CA PRO A 98 13.84 3.22 -10.65
C PRO A 98 12.88 2.91 -11.80
N LEU A 99 11.80 3.68 -11.91
CA LEU A 99 10.80 3.53 -12.98
C LEU A 99 11.48 3.36 -14.34
N CYS A 100 11.61 2.11 -14.79
CA CYS A 100 12.14 1.78 -16.10
C CYS A 100 10.99 1.24 -16.97
N GLU A 101 11.22 1.15 -18.26
CA GLU A 101 10.24 0.62 -19.23
C GLU A 101 9.72 -0.78 -18.83
N THR A 102 10.50 -1.54 -18.06
CA THR A 102 10.14 -2.87 -17.54
C THR A 102 8.92 -2.85 -16.60
N TRP A 103 8.64 -1.71 -15.95
CA TRP A 103 7.49 -1.51 -15.08
C TRP A 103 6.26 -0.98 -15.81
N MET A 104 6.46 -0.54 -17.08
CA MET A 104 5.40 -0.08 -17.95
C MET A 104 4.80 -1.29 -18.67
N ARG A 105 3.57 -1.61 -18.37
CA ARG A 105 2.79 -2.62 -19.09
C ARG A 105 1.73 -1.90 -19.92
N ASP A 106 2.07 -1.51 -21.14
CA ASP A 106 1.08 -1.02 -22.12
C ASP A 106 0.00 -2.08 -22.45
N ALA A 107 0.27 -3.32 -22.08
CA ALA A 107 -0.51 -4.49 -22.41
C ALA A 107 -1.44 -4.98 -21.30
N LEU A 108 -1.70 -4.22 -20.24
CA LEU A 108 -2.80 -4.55 -19.37
C LEU A 108 -4.12 -4.16 -20.05
N ASP A 109 -4.61 -5.04 -20.91
CA ASP A 109 -5.96 -4.93 -21.46
C ASP A 109 -6.99 -5.30 -20.37
N VAL A 110 -6.95 -4.50 -19.28
CA VAL A 110 -7.80 -4.65 -18.12
C VAL A 110 -8.84 -3.54 -18.15
N SER A 111 -10.08 -3.91 -18.38
CA SER A 111 -11.21 -2.98 -18.27
C SER A 111 -11.41 -2.55 -16.83
N VAL A 112 -11.41 -1.25 -16.56
CA VAL A 112 -11.69 -0.66 -15.25
C VAL A 112 -13.14 -0.18 -15.22
N PRO A 113 -14.06 -0.87 -14.50
CA PRO A 113 -15.45 -0.46 -14.41
C PRO A 113 -15.58 0.84 -13.59
N ARG A 114 -16.56 1.70 -13.93
CA ARG A 114 -16.71 3.03 -13.28
C ARG A 114 -17.20 2.94 -11.83
N ASP A 115 -18.11 2.04 -11.53
CA ASP A 115 -18.64 1.80 -10.17
C ASP A 115 -18.77 0.29 -9.94
N PRO A 116 -17.67 -0.42 -9.69
CA PRO A 116 -17.68 -1.86 -9.61
C PRO A 116 -18.44 -2.37 -8.39
N THR A 117 -19.16 -3.46 -8.59
CA THR A 117 -19.64 -4.29 -7.50
C THR A 117 -18.46 -5.03 -6.83
N PRO A 118 -18.61 -5.58 -5.61
CA PRO A 118 -17.54 -6.38 -5.00
C PRO A 118 -17.10 -7.56 -5.87
N ALA A 119 -18.01 -8.20 -6.61
CA ALA A 119 -17.70 -9.29 -7.53
C ALA A 119 -16.84 -8.80 -8.72
N GLN A 120 -17.19 -7.67 -9.31
CA GLN A 120 -16.39 -7.04 -10.37
C GLN A 120 -15.03 -6.56 -9.86
N ALA A 121 -14.95 -6.04 -8.63
CA ALA A 121 -13.69 -5.66 -8.00
C ALA A 121 -12.78 -6.88 -7.78
N ARG A 122 -13.32 -8.02 -7.34
CA ARG A 122 -12.55 -9.29 -7.25
C ARG A 122 -12.03 -9.75 -8.61
N ALA A 123 -12.87 -9.70 -9.64
CA ALA A 123 -12.48 -10.05 -11.01
C ALA A 123 -11.38 -9.11 -11.53
N LEU A 124 -11.49 -7.80 -11.27
CA LEU A 124 -10.47 -6.82 -11.64
C LEU A 124 -9.13 -7.10 -10.93
N ILE A 125 -9.15 -7.38 -9.63
CA ILE A 125 -7.94 -7.77 -8.88
C ILE A 125 -7.30 -9.02 -9.49
N ALA A 126 -8.09 -10.06 -9.78
CA ALA A 126 -7.58 -11.28 -10.40
C ALA A 126 -6.94 -11.01 -11.78
N SER A 127 -7.58 -10.19 -12.61
CA SER A 127 -7.05 -9.78 -13.92
C SER A 127 -5.74 -8.99 -13.78
N ILE A 128 -5.66 -8.04 -12.85
CA ILE A 128 -4.44 -7.27 -12.58
C ILE A 128 -3.32 -8.21 -12.13
N LEU A 129 -3.57 -9.08 -11.15
CA LEU A 129 -2.55 -9.99 -10.61
C LEU A 129 -2.08 -11.01 -11.67
N SER A 130 -2.98 -11.50 -12.51
CA SER A 130 -2.61 -12.38 -13.63
C SER A 130 -1.72 -11.68 -14.66
N ALA A 131 -1.98 -10.40 -14.93
CA ALA A 131 -1.24 -9.63 -15.93
C ALA A 131 0.15 -9.15 -15.43
N VAL A 132 0.36 -9.08 -14.13
CA VAL A 132 1.66 -8.68 -13.53
C VAL A 132 2.71 -9.79 -13.63
N ASP A 133 2.39 -10.98 -14.14
CA ASP A 133 3.31 -12.11 -14.39
C ASP A 133 4.30 -12.34 -13.23
N LEU A 134 3.78 -12.78 -12.09
CA LEU A 134 4.58 -13.13 -10.92
C LEU A 134 5.34 -14.43 -11.20
N ARG A 135 6.60 -14.34 -11.61
CA ARG A 135 7.38 -15.45 -12.18
C ARG A 135 7.88 -16.47 -11.16
N GLN A 136 8.02 -16.07 -9.91
CA GLN A 136 8.51 -16.96 -8.85
C GLN A 136 7.86 -16.69 -7.50
N PRO A 137 7.42 -17.72 -6.78
CA PRO A 137 6.98 -17.51 -5.41
C PRO A 137 8.13 -16.98 -4.56
N PRO A 138 7.90 -15.95 -3.74
CA PRO A 138 8.96 -15.42 -2.87
C PRO A 138 9.44 -16.47 -1.90
N ALA A 139 10.73 -16.44 -1.58
CA ALA A 139 11.32 -17.34 -0.59
C ALA A 139 10.51 -17.33 0.72
N PRO A 140 10.29 -18.49 1.35
CA PRO A 140 9.58 -18.54 2.62
C PRO A 140 10.31 -17.70 3.67
N ARG A 141 9.53 -16.97 4.47
CA ARG A 141 10.08 -16.20 5.60
C ARG A 141 10.69 -17.13 6.63
N HIS A 142 11.78 -16.70 7.24
CA HIS A 142 12.34 -17.40 8.40
C HIS A 142 11.27 -17.61 9.49
N PRO A 143 11.20 -18.78 10.15
CA PRO A 143 10.18 -19.04 11.17
C PRO A 143 10.09 -17.97 12.28
N ALA A 144 11.24 -17.43 12.69
CA ALA A 144 11.29 -16.34 13.66
C ALA A 144 10.64 -15.05 13.13
N THR A 145 10.84 -14.71 11.86
CA THR A 145 10.18 -13.54 11.21
C THR A 145 8.67 -13.72 11.16
N ARG A 146 8.18 -14.93 10.85
CA ARG A 146 6.75 -15.23 10.87
C ARG A 146 6.13 -15.03 12.26
N ARG A 147 6.79 -15.58 13.31
CA ARG A 147 6.34 -15.38 14.71
C ARG A 147 6.33 -13.91 15.10
N MET A 148 7.36 -13.15 14.68
CA MET A 148 7.42 -11.72 14.93
C MET A 148 6.27 -10.96 14.26
N CYS A 149 5.98 -11.21 12.97
CA CYS A 149 4.85 -10.62 12.27
C CYS A 149 3.54 -10.94 13.00
N ALA A 150 3.30 -12.20 13.38
CA ALA A 150 2.11 -12.61 14.12
C ALA A 150 1.99 -11.90 15.48
N SER A 151 3.10 -11.73 16.22
CA SER A 151 3.12 -10.98 17.48
C SER A 151 2.79 -9.50 17.27
N LEU A 152 3.23 -8.92 16.15
CA LEU A 152 2.94 -7.53 15.78
C LEU A 152 1.50 -7.31 15.29
N ASP A 153 0.79 -8.34 14.87
CA ASP A 153 -0.62 -8.24 14.49
C ASP A 153 -1.52 -8.01 15.71
N GLY A 154 -1.15 -8.55 16.87
CA GLY A 154 -1.89 -8.40 18.14
C GLY A 154 -1.42 -7.26 19.03
N SER A 155 -0.22 -6.70 18.82
CA SER A 155 0.36 -5.69 19.73
C SER A 155 1.42 -4.83 19.03
N ASP A 156 1.51 -3.56 19.43
CA ASP A 156 2.62 -2.67 19.03
C ASP A 156 3.92 -2.94 19.79
N ARG A 157 3.86 -3.79 20.79
CA ARG A 157 5.00 -4.16 21.64
C ARG A 157 5.44 -5.57 21.28
N VAL A 158 6.68 -5.69 20.81
CA VAL A 158 7.35 -6.97 20.60
C VAL A 158 8.45 -7.09 21.63
N ASP A 159 8.41 -8.15 22.39
CA ASP A 159 9.57 -8.55 23.18
C ASP A 159 10.60 -9.18 22.21
N LEU A 160 11.42 -8.27 21.65
CA LEU A 160 12.47 -8.65 20.71
C LEU A 160 13.52 -9.58 21.37
N ALA A 161 13.76 -9.43 22.68
CA ALA A 161 14.74 -10.23 23.39
C ALA A 161 14.26 -11.69 23.49
N SER A 162 13.04 -11.92 23.95
CA SER A 162 12.44 -13.25 24.02
C SER A 162 12.32 -13.91 22.65
N LEU A 163 11.87 -13.19 21.62
CA LEU A 163 11.78 -13.73 20.27
C LEU A 163 13.16 -14.09 19.67
N SER A 164 14.16 -13.25 19.93
CA SER A 164 15.54 -13.49 19.49
C SER A 164 16.12 -14.72 20.18
N HIS A 165 15.95 -14.83 21.49
CA HIS A 165 16.38 -15.99 22.27
C HIS A 165 15.74 -17.29 21.77
N ALA A 166 14.41 -17.30 21.60
CA ALA A 166 13.67 -18.46 21.08
C ALA A 166 14.04 -18.85 19.65
N ALA A 167 14.66 -17.95 18.90
CA ALA A 167 15.15 -18.21 17.54
C ALA A 167 16.64 -18.55 17.48
N GLY A 168 17.37 -18.53 18.60
CA GLY A 168 18.80 -18.67 18.63
C GLY A 168 19.57 -17.54 17.94
N LEU A 169 18.98 -16.33 17.90
CA LEU A 169 19.51 -15.15 17.23
C LEU A 169 19.78 -14.03 18.24
N SER A 170 20.80 -13.20 17.98
CA SER A 170 20.91 -11.94 18.69
C SER A 170 19.81 -10.94 18.24
N PRO A 171 19.45 -9.93 19.06
CA PRO A 171 18.49 -8.90 18.66
C PRO A 171 18.88 -8.15 17.36
N ARG A 172 20.18 -8.03 17.08
CA ARG A 172 20.68 -7.45 15.83
C ARG A 172 20.40 -8.38 14.63
N GLN A 173 20.73 -9.67 14.76
CA GLN A 173 20.45 -10.66 13.71
C GLN A 173 18.96 -10.77 13.43
N MET A 174 18.12 -10.75 14.48
CA MET A 174 16.67 -10.76 14.34
C MET A 174 16.15 -9.54 13.56
N ARG A 175 16.65 -8.32 13.83
CA ARG A 175 16.29 -7.13 13.06
C ARG A 175 16.73 -7.22 11.60
N HIS A 176 17.92 -7.77 11.34
CA HIS A 176 18.39 -7.99 9.97
C HIS A 176 17.55 -9.04 9.23
N ALA A 177 17.26 -10.17 9.87
CA ALA A 177 16.40 -11.21 9.30
C ALA A 177 15.00 -10.65 8.98
N PHE A 178 14.42 -9.88 9.92
CA PHE A 178 13.13 -9.22 9.70
C PHE A 178 13.17 -8.27 8.50
N ALA A 179 14.16 -7.36 8.45
CA ALA A 179 14.27 -6.40 7.35
C ALA A 179 14.47 -7.07 5.98
N ARG A 180 15.27 -8.13 5.92
CA ARG A 180 15.46 -8.93 4.71
C ARG A 180 14.18 -9.64 4.27
N ASP A 181 13.49 -10.30 5.21
CA ASP A 181 12.33 -11.14 4.91
C ASP A 181 11.05 -10.34 4.65
N VAL A 182 10.91 -9.17 5.27
CA VAL A 182 9.73 -8.28 5.15
C VAL A 182 9.98 -7.14 4.15
N GLY A 183 11.25 -6.87 3.83
CA GLY A 183 11.63 -5.75 2.97
C GLY A 183 11.63 -4.38 3.70
N LEU A 184 11.30 -4.35 4.99
CA LEU A 184 11.18 -3.12 5.78
C LEU A 184 11.88 -3.23 7.14
N PRO A 185 12.54 -2.14 7.62
CA PRO A 185 12.92 -2.06 9.01
C PRO A 185 11.69 -2.17 9.93
N MET A 186 11.83 -2.82 11.06
CA MET A 186 10.73 -3.07 12.01
C MET A 186 9.95 -1.81 12.39
N ARG A 187 10.63 -0.67 12.61
CA ARG A 187 9.96 0.60 12.95
C ARG A 187 9.07 1.11 11.82
N ALA A 188 9.49 0.95 10.57
CA ALA A 188 8.71 1.33 9.40
C ALA A 188 7.50 0.42 9.23
N TYR A 189 7.68 -0.88 9.43
CA TYR A 189 6.59 -1.87 9.44
C TYR A 189 5.54 -1.58 10.52
N LEU A 190 5.95 -1.29 11.76
CA LEU A 190 5.03 -0.89 12.83
C LEU A 190 4.25 0.37 12.50
N ARG A 191 4.92 1.40 11.95
CA ARG A 191 4.28 2.65 11.52
C ARG A 191 3.23 2.39 10.43
N TRP A 192 3.55 1.52 9.49
CA TRP A 192 2.62 1.09 8.45
C TRP A 192 1.41 0.33 9.02
N LYS A 193 1.62 -0.60 9.94
CA LYS A 193 0.53 -1.33 10.63
C LYS A 193 -0.39 -0.37 11.40
N ARG A 194 0.16 0.63 12.09
CA ARG A 194 -0.64 1.69 12.74
C ARG A 194 -1.46 2.48 11.73
N LEU A 195 -0.87 2.85 10.59
CA LEU A 195 -1.58 3.56 9.54
C LEU A 195 -2.77 2.76 9.01
N ARG A 196 -2.58 1.47 8.75
CA ARG A 196 -3.66 0.56 8.33
C ARG A 196 -4.79 0.49 9.37
N ARG A 197 -4.45 0.39 10.66
CA ARG A 197 -5.45 0.43 11.76
C ARG A 197 -6.21 1.74 11.79
N ALA A 198 -5.53 2.86 11.58
CA ALA A 198 -6.20 4.16 11.50
C ALA A 198 -7.17 4.23 10.31
N VAL A 199 -6.76 3.75 9.13
CA VAL A 199 -7.62 3.68 7.94
C VAL A 199 -8.84 2.78 8.20
N ALA A 200 -8.66 1.61 8.81
CA ALA A 200 -9.76 0.72 9.19
C ALA A 200 -10.70 1.33 10.25
N ALA A 201 -10.21 2.18 11.15
CA ALA A 201 -11.06 2.90 12.08
C ALA A 201 -11.88 3.98 11.36
N VAL A 202 -11.30 4.71 10.40
CA VAL A 202 -12.02 5.69 9.57
C VAL A 202 -13.09 5.01 8.70
N GLU A 203 -12.80 3.85 8.12
CA GLU A 203 -13.78 3.02 7.39
C GLU A 203 -15.02 2.75 8.24
N LYS A 204 -14.82 2.47 9.53
CA LYS A 204 -15.90 2.23 10.52
C LYS A 204 -16.56 3.51 11.05
N GLY A 205 -16.24 4.67 10.46
CA GLY A 205 -16.85 5.96 10.80
C GLY A 205 -16.16 6.73 11.94
N ALA A 206 -14.97 6.30 12.40
CA ALA A 206 -14.25 7.06 13.39
C ALA A 206 -13.75 8.40 12.83
N SER A 207 -13.75 9.44 13.68
CA SER A 207 -13.07 10.70 13.35
C SER A 207 -11.56 10.49 13.24
N LEU A 208 -10.84 11.38 12.53
CA LEU A 208 -9.38 11.28 12.42
C LEU A 208 -8.68 11.30 13.78
N SER A 209 -9.21 12.04 14.75
CA SER A 209 -8.66 12.06 16.12
C SER A 209 -8.88 10.74 16.84
N ALA A 210 -10.08 10.15 16.75
CA ALA A 210 -10.38 8.85 17.33
C ALA A 210 -9.57 7.73 16.64
N ALA A 211 -9.44 7.77 15.30
CA ALA A 211 -8.64 6.83 14.54
C ALA A 211 -7.13 6.91 14.90
N ALA A 212 -6.60 8.12 15.08
CA ALA A 212 -5.23 8.33 15.52
C ALA A 212 -4.97 7.71 16.90
N ALA A 213 -5.84 7.98 17.88
CA ALA A 213 -5.74 7.43 19.22
C ALA A 213 -5.84 5.89 19.22
N ALA A 214 -6.84 5.32 18.53
CA ALA A 214 -7.04 3.87 18.42
C ALA A 214 -5.88 3.16 17.73
N ALA A 215 -5.18 3.83 16.81
CA ALA A 215 -4.05 3.28 16.08
C ALA A 215 -2.68 3.52 16.75
N GLY A 216 -2.64 4.21 17.89
CA GLY A 216 -1.40 4.49 18.64
C GLY A 216 -0.55 5.62 18.06
N PHE A 217 -1.17 6.57 17.34
CA PHE A 217 -0.55 7.86 16.98
C PHE A 217 -0.70 8.85 18.15
N ALA A 218 0.25 9.77 18.26
CA ALA A 218 0.20 10.80 19.31
C ALA A 218 -1.03 11.70 19.19
N ASP A 219 -1.38 12.06 17.94
CA ASP A 219 -2.52 12.92 17.59
C ASP A 219 -2.89 12.79 16.11
N SER A 220 -3.97 13.46 15.69
CA SER A 220 -4.42 13.47 14.29
C SER A 220 -3.46 14.20 13.35
N ALA A 221 -2.64 15.13 13.85
CA ALA A 221 -1.63 15.81 13.04
C ALA A 221 -0.47 14.85 12.72
N HIS A 222 -0.04 14.03 13.69
CA HIS A 222 0.94 12.97 13.46
C HIS A 222 0.41 11.93 12.45
N LEU A 223 -0.83 11.46 12.62
CA LEU A 223 -1.47 10.58 11.63
C LEU A 223 -1.47 11.21 10.23
N SER A 224 -1.84 12.50 10.13
CA SER A 224 -1.90 13.21 8.84
C SER A 224 -0.54 13.35 8.17
N ARG A 225 0.52 13.61 8.92
CA ARG A 225 1.90 13.62 8.39
C ARG A 225 2.29 12.26 7.82
N VAL A 226 2.09 11.19 8.61
CA VAL A 226 2.43 9.82 8.18
C VAL A 226 1.59 9.39 6.97
N PHE A 227 0.32 9.74 6.92
CA PHE A 227 -0.54 9.47 5.77
C PHE A 227 -0.03 10.18 4.51
N ARG A 228 0.37 11.48 4.62
CA ARG A 228 0.93 12.25 3.51
C ARG A 228 2.27 11.68 3.04
N GLU A 229 3.14 11.26 3.95
CA GLU A 229 4.41 10.58 3.61
C GLU A 229 4.19 9.30 2.81
N GLN A 230 3.08 8.58 3.06
CA GLN A 230 2.79 7.30 2.43
C GLN A 230 1.95 7.43 1.14
N PHE A 231 1.12 8.47 1.01
CA PHE A 231 0.16 8.58 -0.11
C PHE A 231 0.24 9.90 -0.88
N GLY A 232 1.13 10.82 -0.49
CA GLY A 232 1.29 12.12 -1.15
C GLY A 232 0.07 13.03 -1.05
N MET A 233 -0.86 12.76 -0.12
CA MET A 233 -2.08 13.53 0.10
C MET A 233 -2.51 13.48 1.57
N THR A 234 -3.37 14.37 2.00
CA THR A 234 -3.92 14.35 3.36
C THR A 234 -4.98 13.26 3.52
N PRO A 235 -5.24 12.76 4.75
CA PRO A 235 -6.36 11.83 5.01
C PRO A 235 -7.70 12.37 4.51
N THR A 236 -7.94 13.67 4.66
CA THR A 236 -9.18 14.30 4.17
C THR A 236 -9.30 14.22 2.65
N GLN A 237 -8.22 14.42 1.90
CA GLN A 237 -8.23 14.26 0.44
C GLN A 237 -8.43 12.81 0.01
N GLY A 238 -7.83 11.87 0.73
CA GLY A 238 -7.82 10.45 0.38
C GLY A 238 -9.01 9.64 0.88
N LEU A 239 -9.62 10.02 2.00
CA LEU A 239 -10.59 9.16 2.69
C LEU A 239 -11.99 9.75 2.84
N SER A 240 -12.17 11.09 2.77
CA SER A 240 -13.45 11.73 3.15
C SER A 240 -14.56 11.60 2.12
N SER A 241 -14.23 11.32 0.85
CA SER A 241 -15.20 11.28 -0.25
C SER A 241 -15.25 9.92 -0.95
N VAL A 242 -14.53 8.91 -0.40
CA VAL A 242 -14.56 7.56 -0.96
C VAL A 242 -15.74 6.76 -0.41
N ARG A 243 -16.33 5.94 -1.26
CA ARG A 243 -17.31 4.92 -0.84
C ARG A 243 -16.54 3.68 -0.41
N TRP A 244 -16.76 3.25 0.82
CA TRP A 244 -16.13 2.05 1.37
C TRP A 244 -16.94 0.80 1.04
N ARG A 245 -16.28 -0.26 0.60
CA ARG A 245 -16.88 -1.58 0.35
C ARG A 245 -15.93 -2.69 0.77
N THR A 246 -16.46 -3.77 1.30
CA THR A 246 -15.69 -4.97 1.65
C THR A 246 -15.66 -5.92 0.46
N LEU A 247 -14.53 -6.61 0.26
CA LEU A 247 -14.35 -7.62 -0.78
C LEU A 247 -14.77 -9.02 -0.32
N ASP A 248 -14.73 -9.26 0.98
CA ASP A 248 -15.03 -10.58 1.59
C ASP A 248 -16.52 -10.73 1.89
#